data_98367d3bf2be01ff8bc26e4220b706e9
#
_entry.id   98367d3bf2be01ff8bc26e4220b706e9
#
_cell.length_a   1.000
_cell.length_b   1.000
_cell.length_c   1.000
_cell.angle_alpha   90.00
_cell.angle_beta   90.00
_cell.angle_gamma   90.00
#
_symmetry.space_group_name_H-M   'P 1'
#
loop_
_entity.id
_entity.type
_entity.pdbx_description
1 polymer ?
#
loop_
_entity_poly.entity_id
_entity_poly.type
_entity_poly.pdbx_seq_one_letter_code
_entity_poly.pdbx_strand_id
1 'polypeptide(L)'
;MAQKKTTAKTTAKKPAKKAPAKKKARTVDPAVVEGILASMVPIPGKDYRMGKFPVTQAQYKAVTGKNPSEFKGAEDPVEMVSWDNCQTFLETLNAQPAAKASGLVFRLPTEEEWEFACRAGATGDYCKLADGTEISEETLGEVAWFEDNSGNETHPVGQKKPNAIGLYDMHGNVWEWTNTAVGVYRVYRGGCWFYTARLCGSSFRDRGSPSYRDDLLGFRRCASGRAESNDGSASRK
;
A
#
# COMPACT_ATOMS: atom_id res chain seq x y z
N MET A 1 67.69 40.94 -4.97
CA MET A 1 67.33 39.81 -4.07
C MET A 1 65.92 40.02 -3.56
N ALA A 2 64.99 39.28 -4.12
CA ALA A 2 63.54 39.38 -3.75
C ALA A 2 63.13 38.03 -3.15
N GLN A 3 62.77 38.02 -1.88
CA GLN A 3 62.28 36.82 -1.17
C GLN A 3 60.76 36.59 -1.49
N LYS A 4 60.45 35.40 -2.03
CA LYS A 4 59.08 34.90 -2.18
C LYS A 4 58.56 34.40 -0.84
N LYS A 5 57.50 34.98 -0.29
CA LYS A 5 56.72 34.45 0.81
C LYS A 5 55.73 33.42 0.29
N THR A 6 55.86 32.18 0.74
CA THR A 6 54.94 31.08 0.48
C THR A 6 53.82 31.09 1.54
N THR A 7 52.60 31.35 1.14
CA THR A 7 51.43 31.28 2.02
C THR A 7 50.85 29.86 1.98
N ALA A 8 50.85 29.15 3.11
CA ALA A 8 50.23 27.85 3.30
C ALA A 8 48.71 28.01 3.39
N LYS A 9 47.98 27.30 2.52
CA LYS A 9 46.52 27.23 2.51
C LYS A 9 46.05 26.16 3.49
N THR A 10 45.49 26.56 4.62
CA THR A 10 44.85 25.68 5.61
C THR A 10 43.50 25.26 5.08
N THR A 11 43.31 23.98 4.69
CA THR A 11 42.02 23.42 4.30
C THR A 11 41.19 23.11 5.53
N ALA A 12 40.17 23.91 5.79
CA ALA A 12 39.21 23.67 6.84
C ALA A 12 38.33 22.44 6.49
N LYS A 13 38.38 21.41 7.34
CA LYS A 13 37.60 20.18 7.27
C LYS A 13 36.13 20.50 7.60
N LYS A 14 35.25 20.33 6.60
CA LYS A 14 33.79 20.53 6.72
C LYS A 14 33.25 19.55 7.78
N PRO A 15 32.46 19.98 8.78
CA PRO A 15 31.92 19.08 9.80
C PRO A 15 30.94 18.07 9.15
N ALA A 16 31.13 16.79 9.48
CA ALA A 16 30.23 15.72 9.04
C ALA A 16 28.82 15.96 9.59
N LYS A 17 27.81 15.98 8.70
CA LYS A 17 26.40 16.04 9.11
C LYS A 17 26.08 14.80 9.95
N LYS A 18 25.73 14.99 11.24
CA LYS A 18 25.17 13.93 12.09
C LYS A 18 23.97 13.31 11.38
N ALA A 19 23.97 11.99 11.25
CA ALA A 19 22.80 11.24 10.79
C ALA A 19 21.61 11.57 11.70
N PRO A 20 20.38 11.75 11.13
CA PRO A 20 19.20 12.04 11.93
C PRO A 20 18.94 10.90 12.91
N ALA A 21 18.75 11.25 14.19
CA ALA A 21 18.40 10.27 15.23
C ALA A 21 17.13 9.53 14.80
N LYS A 22 17.16 8.18 14.78
CA LYS A 22 15.99 7.35 14.50
C LYS A 22 14.89 7.72 15.49
N LYS A 23 13.82 8.35 15.02
CA LYS A 23 12.62 8.62 15.84
C LYS A 23 12.12 7.28 16.37
N LYS A 24 11.88 7.20 17.69
CA LYS A 24 11.29 6.02 18.33
C LYS A 24 9.94 5.74 17.64
N ALA A 25 9.76 4.52 17.12
CA ALA A 25 8.52 4.15 16.44
C ALA A 25 7.33 4.31 17.42
N ARG A 26 6.21 4.84 16.91
CA ARG A 26 4.97 4.96 17.69
C ARG A 26 4.52 3.55 18.11
N THR A 27 4.09 3.41 19.36
CA THR A 27 3.41 2.20 19.84
C THR A 27 1.97 2.20 19.33
N VAL A 28 1.56 1.12 18.71
CA VAL A 28 0.19 0.87 18.21
C VAL A 28 -0.47 -0.13 19.15
N ASP A 29 -1.77 0.02 19.38
CA ASP A 29 -2.55 -0.94 20.17
C ASP A 29 -2.38 -2.35 19.55
N PRO A 30 -1.96 -3.37 20.33
CA PRO A 30 -1.79 -4.73 19.82
C PRO A 30 -3.04 -5.29 19.13
N ALA A 31 -4.24 -4.99 19.64
CA ALA A 31 -5.50 -5.46 19.04
C ALA A 31 -5.70 -4.93 17.60
N VAL A 32 -5.25 -3.70 17.31
CA VAL A 32 -5.27 -3.16 15.94
C VAL A 32 -4.33 -3.95 15.04
N VAL A 33 -3.12 -4.25 15.51
CA VAL A 33 -2.14 -5.01 14.74
C VAL A 33 -2.61 -6.43 14.47
N GLU A 34 -3.20 -7.09 15.48
CA GLU A 34 -3.80 -8.43 15.35
C GLU A 34 -4.98 -8.42 14.36
N GLY A 35 -5.87 -7.42 14.40
CA GLY A 35 -6.95 -7.24 13.42
C GLY A 35 -6.42 -7.05 12.01
N ILE A 36 -5.34 -6.28 11.84
CA ILE A 36 -4.64 -6.13 10.56
C ILE A 36 -4.09 -7.48 10.07
N LEU A 37 -3.42 -8.24 10.93
CA LEU A 37 -2.88 -9.57 10.59
C LEU A 37 -3.99 -10.56 10.21
N ALA A 38 -5.08 -10.60 10.96
CA ALA A 38 -6.24 -11.44 10.69
C ALA A 38 -6.94 -11.13 9.36
N SER A 39 -6.83 -9.89 8.88
CA SER A 39 -7.40 -9.45 7.59
C SER A 39 -6.50 -9.70 6.38
N MET A 40 -5.38 -10.39 6.53
CA MET A 40 -4.48 -10.72 5.43
C MET A 40 -4.86 -12.02 4.73
N VAL A 41 -5.33 -11.93 3.49
CA VAL A 41 -5.77 -13.06 2.65
C VAL A 41 -4.56 -13.67 1.94
N PRO A 42 -4.29 -14.99 2.07
CA PRO A 42 -3.24 -15.65 1.29
C PRO A 42 -3.65 -15.70 -0.19
N ILE A 43 -2.70 -15.40 -1.08
CA ILE A 43 -2.97 -15.43 -2.53
C ILE A 43 -2.63 -16.83 -3.06
N PRO A 44 -3.60 -17.53 -3.70
CA PRO A 44 -3.41 -18.90 -4.17
C PRO A 44 -2.20 -19.04 -5.11
N GLY A 45 -1.29 -19.99 -4.81
CA GLY A 45 -0.09 -20.25 -5.59
C GLY A 45 1.01 -19.18 -5.52
N LYS A 46 0.92 -18.26 -4.56
CA LYS A 46 1.91 -17.19 -4.33
C LYS A 46 2.41 -17.21 -2.88
N ASP A 47 3.59 -16.66 -2.66
CA ASP A 47 4.26 -16.55 -1.36
C ASP A 47 3.94 -15.26 -0.58
N TYR A 48 2.89 -14.55 -1.01
CA TYR A 48 2.45 -13.32 -0.35
C TYR A 48 0.96 -13.37 0.04
N ARG A 49 0.60 -12.49 0.95
CA ARG A 49 -0.76 -12.21 1.39
C ARG A 49 -1.12 -10.78 1.01
N MET A 50 -2.41 -10.52 0.80
CA MET A 50 -2.92 -9.18 0.52
C MET A 50 -3.99 -8.80 1.52
N GLY A 51 -4.06 -7.53 1.90
CA GLY A 51 -5.11 -7.01 2.76
C GLY A 51 -6.49 -7.25 2.13
N LYS A 52 -7.42 -7.83 2.90
CA LYS A 52 -8.78 -8.11 2.46
C LYS A 52 -9.48 -6.87 1.89
N PHE A 53 -9.17 -5.70 2.47
CA PHE A 53 -9.71 -4.39 2.14
C PHE A 53 -8.57 -3.38 1.91
N PRO A 54 -8.82 -2.24 1.25
CA PRO A 54 -7.99 -1.05 1.38
C PRO A 54 -7.76 -0.70 2.86
N VAL A 55 -6.70 0.01 3.18
CA VAL A 55 -6.46 0.48 4.56
C VAL A 55 -7.55 1.46 4.96
N THR A 56 -8.26 1.18 6.07
CA THR A 56 -9.30 2.09 6.56
C THR A 56 -8.73 3.29 7.29
N GLN A 57 -9.54 4.36 7.38
CA GLN A 57 -9.18 5.57 8.14
C GLN A 57 -8.93 5.27 9.62
N ALA A 58 -9.70 4.36 10.22
CA ALA A 58 -9.48 3.90 11.59
C ALA A 58 -8.10 3.24 11.75
N GLN A 59 -7.75 2.32 10.84
CA GLN A 59 -6.45 1.65 10.85
C GLN A 59 -5.30 2.64 10.64
N TYR A 60 -5.44 3.53 9.65
CA TYR A 60 -4.42 4.53 9.37
C TYR A 60 -4.18 5.47 10.57
N LYS A 61 -5.26 5.97 11.18
CA LYS A 61 -5.21 6.81 12.38
C LYS A 61 -4.59 6.08 13.57
N ALA A 62 -4.94 4.82 13.79
CA ALA A 62 -4.38 4.03 14.89
C ALA A 62 -2.86 3.87 14.75
N VAL A 63 -2.37 3.60 13.53
CA VAL A 63 -0.94 3.38 13.26
C VAL A 63 -0.16 4.69 13.23
N THR A 64 -0.67 5.74 12.58
CA THR A 64 0.08 6.98 12.33
C THR A 64 -0.26 8.12 13.31
N GLY A 65 -1.41 8.04 13.96
CA GLY A 65 -1.96 9.11 14.82
C GLY A 65 -2.68 10.22 14.06
N LYS A 66 -2.86 10.09 12.74
CA LYS A 66 -3.46 11.11 11.86
C LYS A 66 -4.52 10.49 10.97
N ASN A 67 -5.50 11.29 10.56
CA ASN A 67 -6.43 10.97 9.47
C ASN A 67 -6.41 12.13 8.48
N PRO A 68 -5.73 11.98 7.32
CA PRO A 68 -5.63 13.03 6.31
C PRO A 68 -6.85 13.13 5.41
N SER A 69 -7.70 12.09 5.35
CA SER A 69 -8.78 11.93 4.38
C SER A 69 -9.71 13.13 4.30
N GLU A 70 -10.20 13.44 3.11
CA GLU A 70 -11.21 14.48 2.87
C GLU A 70 -12.58 13.98 3.32
N PHE A 71 -13.04 12.84 2.82
CA PHE A 71 -14.25 12.15 3.30
C PHE A 71 -13.99 11.55 4.69
N LYS A 72 -15.03 11.49 5.54
CA LYS A 72 -14.85 11.10 6.95
C LYS A 72 -15.72 9.90 7.32
N GLY A 73 -15.10 8.75 7.46
CA GLY A 73 -15.71 7.53 7.95
C GLY A 73 -14.65 6.57 8.51
N ALA A 74 -14.88 6.00 9.68
CA ALA A 74 -13.90 5.12 10.32
C ALA A 74 -13.55 3.90 9.46
N GLU A 75 -14.58 3.34 8.80
CA GLU A 75 -14.48 2.17 7.93
C GLU A 75 -14.30 2.52 6.44
N ASP A 76 -14.26 3.81 6.09
CA ASP A 76 -13.94 4.23 4.73
C ASP A 76 -12.46 4.02 4.45
N PRO A 77 -12.06 3.81 3.19
CA PRO A 77 -10.65 3.76 2.84
C PRO A 77 -9.97 5.08 3.20
N VAL A 78 -8.73 5.02 3.67
CA VAL A 78 -7.94 6.23 3.81
C VAL A 78 -7.55 6.73 2.42
N GLU A 79 -7.74 8.04 2.19
CA GLU A 79 -7.31 8.77 1.00
C GLU A 79 -6.48 10.01 1.39
N MET A 80 -6.10 10.86 0.45
CA MET A 80 -5.18 12.00 0.67
C MET A 80 -3.82 11.56 1.22
N VAL A 81 -3.40 10.33 0.90
CA VAL A 81 -2.11 9.75 1.30
C VAL A 81 -1.17 9.62 0.13
N SER A 82 0.06 10.12 0.29
CA SER A 82 1.13 9.92 -0.68
C SER A 82 1.77 8.53 -0.54
N TRP A 83 2.51 8.10 -1.56
CA TRP A 83 3.31 6.86 -1.49
C TRP A 83 4.27 6.89 -0.28
N ASP A 84 4.92 8.03 -0.03
CA ASP A 84 5.80 8.22 1.14
C ASP A 84 5.04 8.07 2.48
N ASN A 85 3.77 8.51 2.53
CA ASN A 85 2.93 8.31 3.71
C ASN A 85 2.59 6.82 3.91
N CYS A 86 2.34 6.08 2.82
CA CYS A 86 2.12 4.64 2.88
C CYS A 86 3.36 3.90 3.40
N GLN A 87 4.57 4.28 2.96
CA GLN A 87 5.81 3.71 3.49
C GLN A 87 5.96 3.97 5.00
N THR A 88 5.69 5.20 5.46
CA THR A 88 5.74 5.53 6.89
C THR A 88 4.75 4.70 7.72
N PHE A 89 3.53 4.46 7.21
CA PHE A 89 2.56 3.58 7.83
C PHE A 89 3.10 2.15 7.95
N LEU A 90 3.63 1.60 6.85
CA LEU A 90 4.16 0.23 6.77
C LEU A 90 5.39 0.03 7.67
N GLU A 91 6.30 0.99 7.71
CA GLU A 91 7.46 0.98 8.62
C GLU A 91 7.02 0.97 10.09
N THR A 92 6.02 1.80 10.43
CA THR A 92 5.46 1.86 11.79
C THR A 92 4.80 0.54 12.17
N LEU A 93 4.03 -0.07 11.26
CA LEU A 93 3.39 -1.36 11.45
C LEU A 93 4.41 -2.48 11.63
N ASN A 94 5.42 -2.55 10.76
CA ASN A 94 6.51 -3.55 10.81
C ASN A 94 7.36 -3.46 12.08
N ALA A 95 7.41 -2.28 12.72
CA ALA A 95 8.12 -2.09 13.97
C ALA A 95 7.40 -2.69 15.18
N GLN A 96 6.08 -3.00 15.09
CA GLN A 96 5.28 -3.48 16.21
C GLN A 96 5.65 -4.93 16.61
N PRO A 97 5.61 -5.26 17.91
CA PRO A 97 5.94 -6.61 18.40
C PRO A 97 5.11 -7.72 17.74
N ALA A 98 3.77 -7.56 17.65
CA ALA A 98 2.88 -8.54 17.03
C ALA A 98 3.17 -8.76 15.54
N ALA A 99 3.47 -7.68 14.78
CA ALA A 99 3.88 -7.80 13.39
C ALA A 99 5.22 -8.55 13.23
N LYS A 100 6.18 -8.30 14.13
CA LYS A 100 7.46 -9.04 14.12
C LYS A 100 7.27 -10.51 14.47
N ALA A 101 6.42 -10.81 15.45
CA ALA A 101 6.14 -12.17 15.90
C ALA A 101 5.40 -13.01 14.83
N SER A 102 4.63 -12.36 13.93
CA SER A 102 3.93 -13.05 12.84
C SER A 102 4.87 -13.61 11.76
N GLY A 103 6.13 -13.19 11.72
CA GLY A 103 7.06 -13.53 10.64
C GLY A 103 6.78 -12.84 9.31
N LEU A 104 5.76 -12.00 9.23
CA LEU A 104 5.40 -11.25 8.02
C LEU A 104 6.12 -9.89 7.96
N VAL A 105 6.40 -9.44 6.74
CA VAL A 105 6.88 -8.09 6.44
C VAL A 105 5.85 -7.41 5.54
N PHE A 106 5.23 -6.35 6.07
CA PHE A 106 4.25 -5.56 5.34
C PHE A 106 4.92 -4.60 4.36
N ARG A 107 4.35 -4.50 3.17
CA ARG A 107 4.77 -3.64 2.08
C ARG A 107 3.58 -3.25 1.20
N LEU A 108 3.78 -2.37 0.23
CA LEU A 108 2.85 -2.23 -0.88
C LEU A 108 3.01 -3.43 -1.85
N PRO A 109 1.94 -3.85 -2.54
CA PRO A 109 2.04 -4.83 -3.62
C PRO A 109 2.84 -4.24 -4.79
N THR A 110 3.48 -5.08 -5.61
CA THR A 110 3.83 -4.66 -6.96
C THR A 110 2.56 -4.54 -7.82
N GLU A 111 2.63 -3.87 -8.97
CA GLU A 111 1.45 -3.76 -9.83
C GLU A 111 1.01 -5.13 -10.39
N GLU A 112 1.96 -6.02 -10.64
CA GLU A 112 1.68 -7.40 -11.10
C GLU A 112 1.02 -8.24 -10.00
N GLU A 113 1.45 -8.11 -8.74
CA GLU A 113 0.83 -8.76 -7.59
C GLU A 113 -0.59 -8.25 -7.39
N TRP A 114 -0.78 -6.93 -7.52
CA TRP A 114 -2.09 -6.29 -7.39
C TRP A 114 -3.04 -6.78 -8.48
N GLU A 115 -2.62 -6.74 -9.77
CA GLU A 115 -3.45 -7.16 -10.91
C GLU A 115 -3.79 -8.65 -10.85
N PHE A 116 -2.82 -9.51 -10.51
CA PHE A 116 -3.08 -10.94 -10.32
C PHE A 116 -4.15 -11.19 -9.26
N ALA A 117 -4.03 -10.51 -8.12
CA ALA A 117 -4.99 -10.63 -7.03
C ALA A 117 -6.35 -10.04 -7.37
N CYS A 118 -6.40 -8.92 -8.12
CA CYS A 118 -7.62 -8.29 -8.61
C CYS A 118 -8.41 -9.21 -9.52
N ARG A 119 -7.76 -9.76 -10.57
CA ARG A 119 -8.41 -10.64 -11.55
C ARG A 119 -8.98 -11.90 -10.92
N ALA A 120 -8.33 -12.45 -9.91
CA ALA A 120 -8.77 -13.68 -9.23
C ALA A 120 -9.07 -14.84 -10.21
N GLY A 121 -8.27 -14.94 -11.30
CA GLY A 121 -8.39 -15.94 -12.35
C GLY A 121 -9.31 -15.56 -13.52
N ALA A 122 -9.84 -14.33 -13.56
CA ALA A 122 -10.56 -13.83 -14.74
C ALA A 122 -9.61 -13.55 -15.91
N THR A 123 -10.11 -13.71 -17.13
CA THR A 123 -9.42 -13.36 -18.38
C THR A 123 -9.89 -12.04 -18.98
N GLY A 124 -11.08 -11.56 -18.57
CA GLY A 124 -11.68 -10.31 -19.01
C GLY A 124 -11.09 -9.07 -18.31
N ASP A 125 -11.77 -7.96 -18.44
CA ASP A 125 -11.30 -6.66 -17.92
C ASP A 125 -11.47 -6.52 -16.40
N TYR A 126 -12.35 -7.32 -15.78
CA TYR A 126 -12.66 -7.27 -14.36
C TYR A 126 -12.37 -8.60 -13.67
N CYS A 127 -12.79 -8.72 -12.41
CA CYS A 127 -12.51 -9.89 -11.61
C CYS A 127 -13.50 -11.05 -11.86
N LYS A 128 -13.14 -12.22 -11.32
CA LYS A 128 -14.00 -13.39 -11.19
C LYS A 128 -14.53 -13.48 -9.75
N LEU A 129 -15.79 -13.90 -9.60
CA LEU A 129 -16.42 -14.22 -8.32
C LEU A 129 -16.17 -15.68 -7.90
N ALA A 130 -16.45 -16.01 -6.64
CA ALA A 130 -16.23 -17.34 -6.08
C ALA A 130 -17.09 -18.45 -6.75
N ASP A 131 -18.25 -18.11 -7.30
CA ASP A 131 -19.10 -19.01 -8.07
C ASP A 131 -18.65 -19.24 -9.52
N GLY A 132 -17.54 -18.60 -9.93
CA GLY A 132 -16.99 -18.68 -11.27
C GLY A 132 -17.48 -17.62 -12.25
N THR A 133 -18.41 -16.75 -11.83
CA THR A 133 -18.92 -15.65 -12.67
C THR A 133 -17.82 -14.62 -12.90
N GLU A 134 -17.57 -14.26 -14.15
CA GLU A 134 -16.70 -13.13 -14.50
C GLU A 134 -17.55 -11.85 -14.56
N ILE A 135 -17.05 -10.79 -13.92
CA ILE A 135 -17.68 -9.48 -13.93
C ILE A 135 -17.47 -8.82 -15.29
N SER A 136 -18.52 -8.21 -15.81
CA SER A 136 -18.51 -7.33 -17.00
C SER A 136 -18.70 -5.87 -16.62
N GLU A 137 -18.67 -4.97 -17.59
CA GLU A 137 -18.93 -3.55 -17.36
C GLU A 137 -20.35 -3.33 -16.81
N GLU A 138 -21.34 -4.06 -17.33
CA GLU A 138 -22.75 -3.95 -16.91
C GLU A 138 -22.99 -4.46 -15.48
N THR A 139 -22.16 -5.40 -15.01
CA THR A 139 -22.28 -5.99 -13.66
C THR A 139 -21.25 -5.45 -12.67
N LEU A 140 -20.41 -4.51 -13.09
CA LEU A 140 -19.34 -3.94 -12.24
C LEU A 140 -19.87 -3.39 -10.90
N GLY A 141 -21.08 -2.84 -10.90
CA GLY A 141 -21.73 -2.34 -9.68
C GLY A 141 -21.92 -3.35 -8.56
N GLU A 142 -21.78 -4.66 -8.85
CA GLU A 142 -21.84 -5.71 -7.83
C GLU A 142 -20.57 -5.76 -6.95
N VAL A 143 -19.43 -5.33 -7.50
CA VAL A 143 -18.09 -5.43 -6.86
C VAL A 143 -17.40 -4.08 -6.65
N ALA A 144 -17.95 -2.98 -7.19
CA ALA A 144 -17.29 -1.69 -7.25
C ALA A 144 -18.19 -0.52 -6.84
N TRP A 145 -17.56 0.51 -6.24
CA TRP A 145 -18.06 1.86 -6.12
C TRP A 145 -17.34 2.73 -7.16
N PHE A 146 -18.05 3.26 -8.16
CA PHE A 146 -17.52 4.04 -9.27
C PHE A 146 -18.51 5.14 -9.66
N GLU A 147 -18.24 5.94 -10.69
CA GLU A 147 -19.01 7.13 -11.08
C GLU A 147 -20.53 6.92 -11.05
N ASP A 148 -21.01 5.80 -11.62
CA ASP A 148 -22.47 5.56 -11.76
C ASP A 148 -23.19 5.26 -10.45
N ASN A 149 -22.49 4.85 -9.39
CA ASN A 149 -23.13 4.35 -8.17
C ASN A 149 -22.54 4.86 -6.85
N SER A 150 -21.44 5.64 -6.90
CA SER A 150 -20.75 6.11 -5.70
C SER A 150 -21.42 7.31 -5.02
N GLY A 151 -22.26 8.06 -5.72
CA GLY A 151 -22.79 9.32 -5.18
C GLY A 151 -21.73 10.41 -5.02
N ASN A 152 -20.60 10.30 -5.71
CA ASN A 152 -19.44 11.20 -5.66
C ASN A 152 -18.71 11.21 -4.30
N GLU A 153 -18.60 10.07 -3.64
CA GLU A 153 -17.88 9.93 -2.37
C GLU A 153 -17.27 8.53 -2.21
N THR A 154 -16.36 8.37 -1.24
CA THR A 154 -15.88 7.07 -0.80
C THR A 154 -16.94 6.36 0.04
N HIS A 155 -16.88 5.02 0.09
CA HIS A 155 -17.79 4.19 0.87
C HIS A 155 -17.04 3.29 1.84
N PRO A 156 -17.66 2.88 2.96
CA PRO A 156 -17.10 1.88 3.85
C PRO A 156 -16.64 0.64 3.10
N VAL A 157 -15.45 0.15 3.42
CA VAL A 157 -14.88 -1.00 2.72
C VAL A 157 -15.70 -2.27 2.91
N GLY A 158 -15.73 -3.13 1.88
CA GLY A 158 -16.35 -4.45 1.97
C GLY A 158 -17.88 -4.48 1.83
N GLN A 159 -18.50 -3.42 1.37
CA GLN A 159 -19.96 -3.36 1.16
C GLN A 159 -20.41 -4.05 -0.14
N LYS A 160 -19.52 -4.19 -1.11
CA LYS A 160 -19.78 -4.90 -2.38
C LYS A 160 -19.35 -6.36 -2.26
N LYS A 161 -19.58 -7.16 -3.31
CA LYS A 161 -19.12 -8.56 -3.34
C LYS A 161 -17.60 -8.65 -3.45
N PRO A 162 -16.95 -9.65 -2.81
CA PRO A 162 -15.53 -9.91 -3.00
C PRO A 162 -15.28 -10.64 -4.31
N ASN A 163 -14.04 -10.57 -4.80
CA ASN A 163 -13.60 -11.45 -5.88
C ASN A 163 -13.41 -12.90 -5.37
N ALA A 164 -13.08 -13.85 -6.28
CA ALA A 164 -12.94 -15.28 -5.96
C ALA A 164 -11.87 -15.59 -4.90
N ILE A 165 -10.92 -14.69 -4.65
CA ILE A 165 -9.89 -14.83 -3.62
C ILE A 165 -10.38 -14.29 -2.26
N GLY A 166 -11.51 -13.57 -2.23
CA GLY A 166 -12.06 -12.95 -1.02
C GLY A 166 -11.55 -11.53 -0.78
N LEU A 167 -11.05 -10.85 -1.81
CA LEU A 167 -10.62 -9.45 -1.76
C LEU A 167 -11.76 -8.54 -2.20
N TYR A 168 -11.99 -7.47 -1.46
CA TYR A 168 -13.03 -6.46 -1.69
C TYR A 168 -12.43 -5.18 -2.24
N ASP A 169 -13.26 -4.40 -2.91
CA ASP A 169 -12.92 -3.05 -3.39
C ASP A 169 -11.65 -3.02 -4.27
N MET A 170 -11.45 -4.11 -5.06
CA MET A 170 -10.37 -4.19 -6.03
C MET A 170 -10.66 -3.36 -7.30
N HIS A 171 -11.92 -2.95 -7.46
CA HIS A 171 -12.41 -2.08 -8.53
C HIS A 171 -13.13 -0.90 -7.88
N GLY A 172 -12.73 0.33 -8.20
CA GLY A 172 -13.36 1.54 -7.67
C GLY A 172 -13.04 1.83 -6.20
N ASN A 173 -13.90 2.58 -5.53
CA ASN A 173 -13.75 3.19 -4.22
C ASN A 173 -12.56 4.17 -4.20
N VAL A 174 -11.32 3.69 -4.07
CA VAL A 174 -10.11 4.51 -4.19
C VAL A 174 -9.05 3.82 -5.05
N TRP A 175 -8.29 4.59 -5.82
CA TRP A 175 -7.03 4.11 -6.40
C TRP A 175 -6.10 3.61 -5.30
N GLU A 176 -5.27 2.62 -5.62
CA GLU A 176 -4.35 2.01 -4.66
C GLU A 176 -2.89 2.12 -5.11
N TRP A 177 -2.06 2.79 -4.31
CA TRP A 177 -0.62 2.84 -4.51
C TRP A 177 0.00 1.44 -4.59
N THR A 178 0.90 1.25 -5.55
CA THR A 178 1.76 0.06 -5.64
C THR A 178 3.23 0.39 -5.38
N ASN A 179 4.07 -0.63 -5.25
CA ASN A 179 5.51 -0.44 -5.08
C ASN A 179 6.26 -0.29 -6.41
N THR A 180 5.57 -0.47 -7.55
CA THR A 180 6.15 -0.41 -8.89
C THR A 180 6.51 1.03 -9.26
N ALA A 181 7.74 1.22 -9.76
CA ALA A 181 8.25 2.50 -10.23
C ALA A 181 8.31 2.56 -11.76
N VAL A 182 7.92 3.70 -12.32
CA VAL A 182 8.13 4.04 -13.73
C VAL A 182 8.86 5.38 -13.79
N GLY A 183 10.17 5.32 -13.96
CA GLY A 183 11.03 6.49 -13.80
C GLY A 183 10.96 7.03 -12.36
N VAL A 184 10.59 8.29 -12.21
CA VAL A 184 10.44 8.96 -10.90
C VAL A 184 9.05 8.81 -10.29
N TYR A 185 8.11 8.18 -10.99
CA TYR A 185 6.72 8.01 -10.58
C TYR A 185 6.47 6.65 -9.94
N ARG A 186 5.39 6.55 -9.17
CA ARG A 186 4.84 5.29 -8.62
C ARG A 186 3.50 4.99 -9.27
N VAL A 187 3.27 3.72 -9.57
CA VAL A 187 2.02 3.24 -10.19
C VAL A 187 0.95 3.10 -9.12
N TYR A 188 -0.31 3.41 -9.49
CA TYR A 188 -1.50 3.05 -8.74
C TYR A 188 -2.53 2.37 -9.64
N ARG A 189 -3.43 1.60 -9.04
CA ARG A 189 -4.33 0.66 -9.69
C ARG A 189 -5.74 0.74 -9.11
N GLY A 190 -6.75 0.21 -9.82
CA GLY A 190 -8.09 -0.09 -9.30
C GLY A 190 -9.20 0.85 -9.70
N GLY A 191 -8.90 2.07 -10.14
CA GLY A 191 -9.94 3.10 -10.33
C GLY A 191 -10.44 3.65 -8.99
N CYS A 192 -11.46 4.49 -9.03
CA CYS A 192 -12.02 5.09 -7.83
C CYS A 192 -13.48 5.49 -8.00
N TRP A 193 -14.06 6.04 -6.95
CA TRP A 193 -15.44 6.50 -6.87
C TRP A 193 -15.85 7.53 -7.95
N PHE A 194 -14.88 8.26 -8.51
CA PHE A 194 -15.10 9.35 -9.47
C PHE A 194 -14.99 8.93 -10.95
N TYR A 195 -14.41 7.76 -11.24
CA TYR A 195 -14.11 7.36 -12.61
C TYR A 195 -15.13 6.35 -13.17
N THR A 196 -15.27 6.34 -14.51
CA THR A 196 -16.11 5.40 -15.26
C THR A 196 -15.67 3.96 -15.05
N ALA A 197 -16.58 3.02 -15.29
CA ALA A 197 -16.34 1.57 -15.21
C ALA A 197 -15.04 1.15 -15.90
N ARG A 198 -14.80 1.63 -17.12
CA ARG A 198 -13.60 1.32 -17.91
C ARG A 198 -12.28 1.60 -17.17
N LEU A 199 -12.23 2.70 -16.39
CA LEU A 199 -11.04 3.11 -15.66
C LEU A 199 -10.85 2.31 -14.35
N CYS A 200 -11.88 1.55 -13.95
CA CYS A 200 -11.82 0.61 -12.84
C CYS A 200 -11.40 -0.80 -13.26
N GLY A 201 -11.02 -1.04 -14.52
CA GLY A 201 -10.57 -2.33 -15.02
C GLY A 201 -9.29 -2.84 -14.37
N SER A 202 -9.14 -4.18 -14.26
CA SER A 202 -7.99 -4.84 -13.62
C SER A 202 -6.64 -4.43 -14.19
N SER A 203 -6.56 -4.21 -15.51
CA SER A 203 -5.33 -3.82 -16.22
C SER A 203 -5.09 -2.31 -16.25
N PHE A 204 -6.11 -1.52 -15.92
CA PHE A 204 -5.98 -0.07 -15.97
C PHE A 204 -5.00 0.42 -14.90
N ARG A 205 -4.15 1.36 -15.28
CA ARG A 205 -3.09 1.90 -14.41
C ARG A 205 -2.87 3.37 -14.66
N ASP A 206 -2.48 4.07 -13.62
CA ASP A 206 -1.96 5.43 -13.72
C ASP A 206 -0.76 5.60 -12.77
N ARG A 207 -0.17 6.78 -12.69
CA ARG A 207 1.05 7.02 -11.92
C ARG A 207 1.13 8.45 -11.40
N GLY A 208 1.72 8.62 -10.25
CA GLY A 208 1.95 9.93 -9.64
C GLY A 208 3.34 10.04 -9.03
N SER A 209 3.77 11.27 -8.72
CA SER A 209 4.99 11.46 -7.92
C SER A 209 4.82 10.82 -6.54
N PRO A 210 5.89 10.34 -5.87
CA PRO A 210 5.78 9.73 -4.54
C PRO A 210 5.15 10.65 -3.48
N SER A 211 5.14 11.95 -3.70
CA SER A 211 4.54 12.95 -2.80
C SER A 211 3.11 13.36 -3.19
N TYR A 212 2.59 12.87 -4.34
CA TYR A 212 1.23 13.17 -4.80
C TYR A 212 0.19 12.64 -3.82
N ARG A 213 -0.90 13.39 -3.65
CA ARG A 213 -2.04 13.06 -2.79
C ARG A 213 -3.32 13.50 -3.48
N ASP A 214 -4.36 12.71 -3.28
CA ASP A 214 -5.66 12.98 -3.87
C ASP A 214 -6.74 12.31 -3.01
N ASP A 215 -7.96 12.83 -3.00
CA ASP A 215 -9.12 12.22 -2.35
C ASP A 215 -9.63 10.96 -3.08
N LEU A 216 -9.05 10.69 -4.24
CA LEU A 216 -9.26 9.49 -5.04
C LEU A 216 -8.27 8.36 -4.71
N LEU A 217 -7.23 8.62 -3.87
CA LEU A 217 -6.03 7.78 -3.82
C LEU A 217 -5.65 7.34 -2.41
N GLY A 218 -5.78 6.05 -2.18
CA GLY A 218 -5.41 5.34 -0.97
C GLY A 218 -4.38 4.23 -1.21
N PHE A 219 -4.47 3.15 -0.45
CA PHE A 219 -3.57 2.00 -0.62
C PHE A 219 -4.08 0.74 0.08
N ARG A 220 -3.58 -0.40 -0.38
CA ARG A 220 -3.77 -1.72 0.23
C ARG A 220 -2.42 -2.30 0.68
N ARG A 221 -2.43 -3.07 1.77
CA ARG A 221 -1.24 -3.77 2.27
C ARG A 221 -1.03 -5.06 1.50
N CYS A 222 0.24 -5.39 1.28
CA CYS A 222 0.72 -6.72 0.95
C CYS A 222 1.68 -7.18 2.06
N ALA A 223 1.87 -8.49 2.25
CA ALA A 223 2.87 -9.02 3.17
C ALA A 223 3.44 -10.34 2.68
N SER A 224 4.74 -10.52 2.86
CA SER A 224 5.44 -11.79 2.57
C SER A 224 6.16 -12.29 3.83
N GLY A 225 6.49 -13.57 3.89
CA GLY A 225 7.35 -14.10 4.93
C GLY A 225 8.69 -13.35 4.97
N ARG A 226 9.22 -13.17 6.16
CA ARG A 226 10.59 -12.62 6.32
C ARG A 226 11.56 -13.63 5.70
N ALA A 227 12.42 -13.18 4.77
CA ALA A 227 13.53 -14.00 4.31
C ALA A 227 14.35 -14.42 5.54
N GLU A 228 14.55 -15.74 5.73
CA GLU A 228 15.48 -16.23 6.74
C GLU A 228 16.84 -15.61 6.43
N SER A 229 17.39 -14.84 7.36
CA SER A 229 18.79 -14.45 7.29
C SER A 229 19.59 -15.76 7.37
N ASN A 230 20.18 -16.16 6.25
CA ASN A 230 21.16 -17.25 6.22
C ASN A 230 22.39 -16.76 7.00
N ASP A 231 22.28 -16.76 8.32
CA ASP A 231 23.42 -16.57 9.21
C ASP A 231 24.18 -17.89 9.20
N GLY A 232 25.06 -17.99 8.18
CA GLY A 232 25.96 -19.11 7.98
C GLY A 232 26.97 -19.22 9.14
N SER A 233 26.50 -19.62 10.32
CA SER A 233 27.38 -20.18 11.32
C SER A 233 27.63 -21.66 10.97
N ALA A 234 28.47 -21.89 9.94
CA ALA A 234 29.11 -23.17 9.75
C ALA A 234 29.97 -23.45 10.99
N SER A 235 29.42 -24.19 11.95
CA SER A 235 30.23 -24.87 13.00
C SER A 235 31.27 -25.71 12.28
N ARG A 236 32.49 -25.25 12.20
CA ARG A 236 33.65 -26.12 11.96
C ARG A 236 33.91 -26.89 13.23
N LYS A 237 33.63 -28.17 13.18
CA LYS A 237 34.25 -29.16 14.04
C LYS A 237 35.45 -29.76 13.33
#